data_bd413842941fa087f41ed595d18767e4
#
_entry.id   bd413842941fa087f41ed595d18767e4
#
_cell.length_a   1.000
_cell.length_b   1.000
_cell.length_c   1.000
_cell.angle_alpha   90.00
_cell.angle_beta   90.00
_cell.angle_gamma   90.00
#
_symmetry.space_group_name_H-M   'P 1'
#
loop_
_entity.id
_entity.type
_entity.pdbx_description
1 polymer ?
#
loop_
_entity_poly.entity_id
_entity_poly.type
_entity_poly.pdbx_seq_one_letter_code
_entity_poly.pdbx_strand_id
1 'polypeptide(L)'
;MTQPSSTALHTSALTSLPLLARGKVRDNYAVGDDRILMVASDRLSAFDVIMGEPIPGKGELLTQMALFWFDKLGHICPNHLTGDAPESVVSPEEAPQIRGRSMLVKRLKPIPVEAVVRGYLAGSGWKEYQESRSVCGVPLPEGLTNAAKLPEPIYTPAAKAAMGEHDENITFERTVEMIGLDLATRIRDLSIAIYKAAADIALTKGMIIADTKFEFGLAPDGTLVLMDEVLTPDSSRYWPVEGYAEALAKGENPPSYDKQFVRDWLEQAQVNGKPWDKTPPSPRLPQAVIEKTAAKYREALERLTS
;
A
#
# COMPACT_ATOMS: atom_id res chain seq x y z
N MET A 1 -5.38 22.15 15.22
CA MET A 1 -5.51 21.73 13.81
C MET A 1 -4.46 22.51 13.03
N THR A 2 -3.32 21.90 12.74
CA THR A 2 -2.27 22.49 11.91
C THR A 2 -2.74 22.42 10.45
N GLN A 3 -2.80 23.57 9.78
CA GLN A 3 -3.05 23.61 8.34
C GLN A 3 -1.93 22.82 7.62
N PRO A 4 -2.24 21.99 6.61
CA PRO A 4 -1.22 21.31 5.83
C PRO A 4 -0.30 22.34 5.18
N SER A 5 0.99 22.07 5.20
CA SER A 5 1.98 22.92 4.52
C SER A 5 1.59 23.08 3.05
N SER A 6 1.54 24.29 2.56
CA SER A 6 0.98 24.66 1.26
C SER A 6 1.78 24.19 0.04
N THR A 7 2.88 23.47 0.24
CA THR A 7 3.74 22.94 -0.83
C THR A 7 3.87 21.43 -0.71
N ALA A 8 3.36 20.71 -1.74
CA ALA A 8 3.52 19.27 -1.82
C ALA A 8 5.00 18.87 -1.95
N LEU A 9 5.43 17.86 -1.18
CA LEU A 9 6.78 17.31 -1.27
C LEU A 9 6.85 16.29 -2.40
N HIS A 10 7.40 16.68 -3.54
CA HIS A 10 7.65 15.74 -4.63
C HIS A 10 8.92 14.90 -4.37
N THR A 11 9.98 15.52 -3.90
CA THR A 11 11.29 14.89 -3.68
C THR A 11 11.92 15.48 -2.43
N SER A 12 12.36 14.63 -1.52
CA SER A 12 13.15 15.10 -0.37
C SER A 12 14.59 15.36 -0.77
N ALA A 13 15.23 16.31 -0.12
CA ALA A 13 16.61 16.74 -0.37
C ALA A 13 17.36 16.88 0.95
N LEU A 14 17.63 15.75 1.61
CA LEU A 14 18.43 15.71 2.82
C LEU A 14 19.91 15.61 2.45
N THR A 15 20.73 16.44 3.06
CA THR A 15 22.20 16.47 2.88
C THR A 15 22.93 15.83 4.05
N SER A 16 22.27 15.74 5.21
CA SER A 16 22.82 15.14 6.43
C SER A 16 22.91 13.61 6.37
N LEU A 17 22.16 12.97 5.48
CA LEU A 17 22.07 11.52 5.38
C LEU A 17 22.31 11.04 3.93
N PRO A 18 23.03 9.92 3.73
CA PRO A 18 23.19 9.31 2.41
C PRO A 18 21.87 8.79 1.87
N LEU A 19 21.49 9.17 0.66
CA LEU A 19 20.35 8.58 -0.04
C LEU A 19 20.69 7.15 -0.45
N LEU A 20 19.89 6.16 -0.01
CA LEU A 20 20.02 4.75 -0.39
C LEU A 20 19.26 4.46 -1.67
N ALA A 21 18.01 4.90 -1.73
CA ALA A 21 17.13 4.64 -2.86
C ALA A 21 16.00 5.66 -2.92
N ARG A 22 15.58 5.97 -4.13
CA ARG A 22 14.35 6.73 -4.38
C ARG A 22 13.34 5.81 -5.05
N GLY A 23 12.34 5.40 -4.28
CA GLY A 23 11.24 4.57 -4.77
C GLY A 23 10.16 5.40 -5.48
N LYS A 24 9.10 4.72 -5.90
CA LYS A 24 7.96 5.37 -6.60
C LYS A 24 7.31 6.47 -5.77
N VAL A 25 7.22 6.28 -4.44
CA VAL A 25 6.51 7.21 -3.52
C VAL A 25 7.29 7.52 -2.24
N ARG A 26 8.44 6.91 -2.00
CA ARG A 26 9.28 7.11 -0.81
C ARG A 26 10.74 7.33 -1.18
N ASP A 27 11.43 8.12 -0.37
CA ASP A 27 12.87 8.32 -0.44
C ASP A 27 13.48 7.72 0.84
N ASN A 28 14.45 6.83 0.71
CA ASN A 28 15.07 6.09 1.81
C ASN A 28 16.51 6.55 2.00
N TYR A 29 16.85 6.94 3.23
CA TYR A 29 18.18 7.42 3.61
C TYR A 29 18.82 6.49 4.63
N ALA A 30 20.14 6.28 4.54
CA ALA A 30 20.88 5.50 5.52
C ALA A 30 21.05 6.28 6.82
N VAL A 31 20.82 5.61 7.95
CA VAL A 31 21.10 6.12 9.29
C VAL A 31 21.99 5.09 9.99
N GLY A 32 23.29 5.31 9.91
CA GLY A 32 24.27 4.28 10.26
C GLY A 32 24.14 3.03 9.35
N ASP A 33 24.50 1.88 9.89
CA ASP A 33 24.49 0.62 9.15
C ASP A 33 23.19 -0.18 9.35
N ASP A 34 22.44 0.14 10.40
CA ASP A 34 21.35 -0.69 10.93
C ASP A 34 19.96 -0.05 10.85
N ARG A 35 19.86 1.22 10.40
CA ARG A 35 18.59 1.96 10.33
C ARG A 35 18.41 2.65 8.98
N ILE A 36 17.16 2.97 8.67
CA ILE A 36 16.74 3.71 7.48
C ILE A 36 15.75 4.80 7.91
N LEU A 37 15.96 6.02 7.44
CA LEU A 37 14.94 7.05 7.46
C LEU A 37 14.12 6.94 6.16
N MET A 38 12.86 6.53 6.28
CA MET A 38 11.92 6.44 5.17
C MET A 38 11.08 7.72 5.12
N VAL A 39 11.19 8.47 4.03
CA VAL A 39 10.46 9.73 3.82
C VAL A 39 9.37 9.50 2.77
N ALA A 40 8.10 9.56 3.17
CA ALA A 40 6.97 9.50 2.25
C ALA A 40 6.82 10.84 1.51
N SER A 41 6.90 10.79 0.19
CA SER A 41 6.63 11.93 -0.68
C SER A 41 5.13 12.03 -1.00
N ASP A 42 4.76 13.14 -1.62
CA ASP A 42 3.40 13.33 -2.13
C ASP A 42 3.23 12.80 -3.58
N ARG A 43 4.26 12.11 -4.12
CA ARG A 43 4.16 11.44 -5.43
C ARG A 43 3.05 10.41 -5.41
N LEU A 44 2.33 10.32 -6.52
CA LEU A 44 1.35 9.26 -6.77
C LEU A 44 1.91 8.33 -7.84
N SER A 45 1.80 7.03 -7.62
CA SER A 45 2.07 6.01 -8.63
C SER A 45 0.81 5.22 -8.93
N ALA A 46 0.46 5.10 -10.20
CA ALA A 46 -0.64 4.27 -10.68
C ALA A 46 -0.19 3.53 -11.95
N PHE A 47 -0.56 2.25 -12.08
CA PHE A 47 -0.11 1.38 -13.18
C PHE A 47 1.43 1.35 -13.33
N ASP A 48 2.13 1.39 -12.18
CA ASP A 48 3.60 1.45 -12.06
C ASP A 48 4.27 2.71 -12.64
N VAL A 49 3.49 3.68 -13.10
CA VAL A 49 3.95 4.98 -13.56
C VAL A 49 3.78 6.04 -12.47
N ILE A 50 4.83 6.82 -12.23
CA ILE A 50 4.78 7.98 -11.32
C ILE A 50 4.08 9.12 -12.06
N MET A 51 3.03 9.67 -11.44
CA MET A 51 2.32 10.84 -11.98
C MET A 51 3.16 12.10 -11.84
N GLY A 52 3.01 13.01 -12.80
CA GLY A 52 3.74 14.28 -12.79
C GLY A 52 3.32 15.21 -11.65
N GLU A 53 2.05 15.19 -11.29
CA GLU A 53 1.49 16.03 -10.23
C GLU A 53 1.44 15.26 -8.91
N PRO A 54 1.98 15.82 -7.80
CA PRO A 54 1.86 15.26 -6.47
C PRO A 54 0.46 15.46 -5.90
N ILE A 55 0.07 14.62 -4.95
CA ILE A 55 -1.16 14.77 -4.15
C ILE A 55 -0.78 15.45 -2.82
N PRO A 56 -1.13 16.73 -2.59
CA PRO A 56 -0.70 17.48 -1.42
C PRO A 56 -1.11 16.80 -0.10
N GLY A 57 -0.14 16.61 0.80
CA GLY A 57 -0.32 15.99 2.11
C GLY A 57 -0.43 14.46 2.10
N LYS A 58 -0.34 13.82 0.93
CA LYS A 58 -0.44 12.36 0.81
C LYS A 58 0.58 11.64 1.70
N GLY A 59 1.83 12.07 1.66
CA GLY A 59 2.89 11.45 2.47
C GLY A 59 2.61 11.47 3.96
N GLU A 60 2.07 12.59 4.47
CA GLU A 60 1.69 12.72 5.87
C GLU A 60 0.50 11.82 6.24
N LEU A 61 -0.54 11.84 5.42
CA LEU A 61 -1.75 11.04 5.64
C LEU A 61 -1.45 9.53 5.67
N LEU A 62 -0.66 9.05 4.70
CA LEU A 62 -0.30 7.64 4.62
C LEU A 62 0.64 7.21 5.75
N THR A 63 1.57 8.07 6.16
CA THR A 63 2.45 7.77 7.31
C THR A 63 1.64 7.66 8.59
N GLN A 64 0.72 8.58 8.86
CA GLN A 64 -0.16 8.52 10.04
C GLN A 64 -1.01 7.25 10.03
N MET A 65 -1.55 6.84 8.88
CA MET A 65 -2.32 5.61 8.77
C MET A 65 -1.45 4.36 9.01
N ALA A 66 -0.24 4.31 8.45
CA ALA A 66 0.69 3.22 8.69
C ALA A 66 1.07 3.10 10.17
N LEU A 67 1.38 4.23 10.83
CA LEU A 67 1.68 4.27 12.27
C LEU A 67 0.51 3.79 13.13
N PHE A 68 -0.72 4.20 12.80
CA PHE A 68 -1.93 3.68 13.46
C PHE A 68 -2.01 2.16 13.37
N TRP A 69 -1.80 1.59 12.19
CA TRP A 69 -1.88 0.15 11.99
C TRP A 69 -0.72 -0.61 12.64
N PHE A 70 0.49 -0.09 12.62
CA PHE A 70 1.62 -0.68 13.34
C PHE A 70 1.37 -0.73 14.85
N ASP A 71 0.72 0.29 15.43
CA ASP A 71 0.31 0.30 16.83
C ASP A 71 -0.74 -0.79 17.11
N LYS A 72 -1.82 -0.82 16.30
CA LYS A 72 -2.93 -1.77 16.50
C LYS A 72 -2.54 -3.23 16.31
N LEU A 73 -1.60 -3.52 15.41
CA LEU A 73 -1.25 -4.88 14.98
C LEU A 73 0.07 -5.39 15.56
N GLY A 74 0.79 -4.56 16.33
CA GLY A 74 2.10 -4.90 16.90
C GLY A 74 2.09 -6.11 17.84
N HIS A 75 0.94 -6.48 18.39
CA HIS A 75 0.76 -7.69 19.20
C HIS A 75 0.69 -8.99 18.37
N ILE A 76 0.44 -8.91 17.06
CA ILE A 76 0.38 -10.07 16.14
C ILE A 76 1.74 -10.32 15.52
N CYS A 77 2.40 -9.24 15.05
CA CYS A 77 3.69 -9.33 14.38
C CYS A 77 4.56 -8.14 14.77
N PRO A 78 5.84 -8.35 15.13
CA PRO A 78 6.75 -7.24 15.32
C PRO A 78 6.91 -6.46 14.03
N ASN A 79 7.10 -5.15 14.14
CA ASN A 79 7.31 -4.27 13.00
C ASN A 79 8.69 -3.61 13.04
N HIS A 80 9.05 -2.93 11.96
CA HIS A 80 10.36 -2.37 11.75
C HIS A 80 10.62 -1.01 12.43
N LEU A 81 9.60 -0.39 13.07
CA LEU A 81 9.80 0.91 13.73
C LEU A 81 10.86 0.81 14.83
N THR A 82 11.72 1.83 14.94
CA THR A 82 12.69 1.92 16.04
C THR A 82 12.07 2.47 17.32
N GLY A 83 10.99 3.25 17.21
CA GLY A 83 10.41 4.04 18.30
C GLY A 83 11.04 5.42 18.48
N ASP A 84 12.16 5.70 17.81
CA ASP A 84 12.81 7.00 17.88
C ASP A 84 12.13 8.02 16.94
N ALA A 85 12.21 9.29 17.30
CA ALA A 85 11.69 10.37 16.45
C ALA A 85 12.54 10.52 15.17
N PRO A 86 11.93 10.54 13.97
CA PRO A 86 12.68 10.72 12.72
C PRO A 86 13.51 11.99 12.67
N GLU A 87 13.05 13.07 13.30
CA GLU A 87 13.76 14.35 13.35
C GLU A 87 15.08 14.29 14.13
N SER A 88 15.28 13.26 14.95
CA SER A 88 16.52 13.10 15.74
C SER A 88 17.76 12.77 14.91
N VAL A 89 17.58 12.37 13.64
CA VAL A 89 18.68 11.91 12.77
C VAL A 89 18.99 12.86 11.61
N VAL A 90 18.31 14.00 11.54
CA VAL A 90 18.52 15.03 10.51
C VAL A 90 18.92 16.37 11.13
N SER A 91 19.39 17.31 10.32
CA SER A 91 19.65 18.67 10.82
C SER A 91 18.33 19.41 11.12
N PRO A 92 18.37 20.43 12.02
CA PRO A 92 17.19 21.24 12.31
C PRO A 92 16.57 21.91 11.07
N GLU A 93 17.39 22.26 10.09
CA GLU A 93 16.98 22.89 8.83
C GLU A 93 16.24 21.89 7.92
N GLU A 94 16.54 20.61 8.03
CA GLU A 94 15.94 19.54 7.23
C GLU A 94 14.67 18.97 7.87
N ALA A 95 14.52 19.10 9.19
CA ALA A 95 13.38 18.58 9.94
C ALA A 95 11.99 18.94 9.35
N PRO A 96 11.76 20.16 8.80
CA PRO A 96 10.48 20.50 8.18
C PRO A 96 10.11 19.63 6.96
N GLN A 97 11.11 19.08 6.24
CA GLN A 97 10.85 18.22 5.07
C GLN A 97 10.31 16.85 5.45
N ILE A 98 10.66 16.36 6.66
CA ILE A 98 10.37 14.99 7.07
C ILE A 98 9.25 14.87 8.12
N ARG A 99 8.89 16.00 8.75
CA ARG A 99 7.94 16.04 9.85
C ARG A 99 6.58 15.48 9.45
N GLY A 100 6.07 14.51 10.25
CA GLY A 100 4.77 13.90 10.04
C GLY A 100 4.66 12.93 8.86
N ARG A 101 5.72 12.82 8.02
CA ARG A 101 5.73 11.99 6.81
C ARG A 101 6.87 10.97 6.76
N SER A 102 7.55 10.77 7.88
CA SER A 102 8.71 9.89 7.92
C SER A 102 8.61 8.86 9.04
N MET A 103 9.30 7.75 8.83
CA MET A 103 9.49 6.70 9.83
C MET A 103 10.99 6.41 9.93
N LEU A 104 11.52 6.33 11.16
CA LEU A 104 12.85 5.80 11.41
C LEU A 104 12.71 4.31 11.72
N VAL A 105 13.28 3.47 10.84
CA VAL A 105 13.03 2.04 10.84
C VAL A 105 14.34 1.24 10.90
N LYS A 106 14.26 0.02 11.39
CA LYS A 106 15.34 -0.97 11.35
C LYS A 106 15.63 -1.36 9.91
N ARG A 107 16.90 -1.49 9.57
CA ARG A 107 17.35 -2.02 8.29
C ARG A 107 17.25 -3.55 8.32
N LEU A 108 16.32 -4.10 7.55
CA LEU A 108 16.04 -5.54 7.50
C LEU A 108 16.53 -6.13 6.17
N LYS A 109 16.73 -7.44 6.14
CA LYS A 109 16.88 -8.17 4.89
C LYS A 109 15.49 -8.39 4.28
N PRO A 110 15.12 -7.71 3.19
CA PRO A 110 13.79 -7.83 2.63
C PRO A 110 13.57 -9.23 2.05
N ILE A 111 12.35 -9.73 2.16
CA ILE A 111 11.92 -10.97 1.52
C ILE A 111 11.37 -10.62 0.13
N PRO A 112 11.78 -11.33 -0.94
CA PRO A 112 11.44 -11.00 -2.33
C PRO A 112 10.03 -11.45 -2.74
N VAL A 113 9.08 -11.40 -1.81
CA VAL A 113 7.67 -11.78 -2.00
C VAL A 113 6.78 -10.70 -1.44
N GLU A 114 5.79 -10.29 -2.20
CA GLU A 114 4.69 -9.47 -1.75
C GLU A 114 3.58 -10.36 -1.20
N ALA A 115 3.25 -10.19 0.06
CA ALA A 115 2.26 -11.00 0.76
C ALA A 115 0.87 -10.35 0.60
N VAL A 116 0.15 -10.70 -0.45
CA VAL A 116 -1.18 -10.18 -0.72
C VAL A 116 -2.23 -11.06 -0.06
N VAL A 117 -3.17 -10.44 0.66
CA VAL A 117 -4.35 -11.12 1.23
C VAL A 117 -5.60 -10.47 0.66
N ARG A 118 -6.54 -11.31 0.22
CA ARG A 118 -7.81 -10.87 -0.33
C ARG A 118 -8.98 -11.43 0.47
N GLY A 119 -9.83 -10.57 0.98
CA GLY A 119 -11.12 -10.93 1.57
C GLY A 119 -12.28 -10.71 0.60
N TYR A 120 -12.01 -10.01 -0.50
CA TYR A 120 -12.97 -9.72 -1.56
C TYR A 120 -12.30 -9.90 -2.93
N LEU A 121 -13.09 -10.23 -3.93
CA LEU A 121 -12.61 -10.51 -5.28
C LEU A 121 -12.56 -9.24 -6.13
N ALA A 122 -11.39 -8.62 -6.23
CA ALA A 122 -11.20 -7.35 -6.93
C ALA A 122 -9.88 -7.29 -7.71
N GLY A 123 -9.77 -6.34 -8.62
CA GLY A 123 -8.54 -6.05 -9.36
C GLY A 123 -7.98 -7.23 -10.14
N SER A 124 -6.68 -7.55 -9.97
CA SER A 124 -6.04 -8.68 -10.65
C SER A 124 -6.66 -10.02 -10.25
N GLY A 125 -7.08 -10.18 -8.99
CA GLY A 125 -7.76 -11.40 -8.53
C GLY A 125 -9.09 -11.64 -9.25
N TRP A 126 -9.88 -10.60 -9.50
CA TRP A 126 -11.09 -10.73 -10.30
C TRP A 126 -10.80 -11.14 -11.74
N LYS A 127 -9.79 -10.56 -12.37
CA LYS A 127 -9.38 -10.91 -13.74
C LYS A 127 -8.97 -12.38 -13.84
N GLU A 128 -8.11 -12.84 -12.94
CA GLU A 128 -7.64 -14.22 -12.89
C GLU A 128 -8.78 -15.21 -12.63
N TYR A 129 -9.71 -14.87 -11.71
CA TYR A 129 -10.89 -15.68 -11.45
C TYR A 129 -11.79 -15.84 -12.67
N GLN A 130 -11.95 -14.80 -13.49
CA GLN A 130 -12.75 -14.90 -14.72
C GLN A 130 -12.17 -15.93 -15.70
N GLU A 131 -10.86 -16.10 -15.72
CA GLU A 131 -10.15 -17.01 -16.63
C GLU A 131 -10.10 -18.45 -16.09
N SER A 132 -9.79 -18.61 -14.80
CA SER A 132 -9.41 -19.92 -14.23
C SER A 132 -10.29 -20.40 -13.07
N ARG A 133 -11.23 -19.59 -12.58
CA ARG A 133 -11.99 -19.84 -11.34
C ARG A 133 -11.12 -20.04 -10.11
N SER A 134 -9.90 -19.51 -10.16
CA SER A 134 -8.93 -19.54 -9.07
C SER A 134 -8.19 -18.22 -8.99
N VAL A 135 -7.47 -17.97 -7.90
CA VAL A 135 -6.53 -16.87 -7.76
C VAL A 135 -5.24 -17.41 -7.15
N CYS A 136 -4.10 -17.23 -7.83
CA CYS A 136 -2.80 -17.77 -7.42
C CYS A 136 -2.85 -19.28 -7.10
N GLY A 137 -3.62 -20.05 -7.88
CA GLY A 137 -3.83 -21.48 -7.68
C GLY A 137 -4.85 -21.84 -6.58
N VAL A 138 -5.39 -20.87 -5.83
CA VAL A 138 -6.45 -21.11 -4.84
C VAL A 138 -7.80 -21.19 -5.55
N PRO A 139 -8.46 -22.37 -5.57
CA PRO A 139 -9.77 -22.51 -6.22
C PRO A 139 -10.83 -21.73 -5.43
N LEU A 140 -11.73 -21.08 -6.15
CA LEU A 140 -12.84 -20.31 -5.57
C LEU A 140 -14.19 -20.84 -6.03
N PRO A 141 -15.27 -20.64 -5.25
CA PRO A 141 -16.63 -21.02 -5.64
C PRO A 141 -17.04 -20.42 -6.98
N GLU A 142 -17.88 -21.13 -7.72
CA GLU A 142 -18.50 -20.60 -8.92
C GLU A 142 -19.52 -19.49 -8.61
N GLY A 143 -19.76 -18.61 -9.58
CA GLY A 143 -20.76 -17.56 -9.48
C GLY A 143 -20.36 -16.31 -8.70
N LEU A 144 -19.10 -16.19 -8.29
CA LEU A 144 -18.61 -14.95 -7.71
C LEU A 144 -18.60 -13.82 -8.75
N THR A 145 -18.94 -12.62 -8.30
CA THR A 145 -18.92 -11.40 -9.10
C THR A 145 -17.77 -10.49 -8.67
N ASN A 146 -17.49 -9.45 -9.46
CA ASN A 146 -16.55 -8.41 -9.05
C ASN A 146 -16.99 -7.81 -7.70
N ALA A 147 -16.04 -7.55 -6.84
CA ALA A 147 -16.22 -7.07 -5.46
C ALA A 147 -16.95 -8.04 -4.50
N ALA A 148 -17.26 -9.28 -4.91
CA ALA A 148 -17.87 -10.26 -4.02
C ALA A 148 -16.96 -10.56 -2.81
N LYS A 149 -17.57 -10.66 -1.63
CA LYS A 149 -16.88 -11.12 -0.42
C LYS A 149 -16.54 -12.59 -0.58
N LEU A 150 -15.30 -12.96 -0.29
CA LEU A 150 -14.86 -14.36 -0.29
C LEU A 150 -15.36 -15.09 0.96
N PRO A 151 -15.61 -16.41 0.90
CA PRO A 151 -15.99 -17.20 2.08
C PRO A 151 -14.98 -17.10 3.22
N GLU A 152 -13.68 -17.13 2.87
CA GLU A 152 -12.54 -16.89 3.76
C GLU A 152 -11.51 -16.01 3.04
N PRO A 153 -10.74 -15.21 3.78
CA PRO A 153 -9.60 -14.51 3.20
C PRO A 153 -8.57 -15.49 2.63
N ILE A 154 -8.08 -15.20 1.45
CA ILE A 154 -7.07 -16.02 0.77
C ILE A 154 -5.74 -15.30 0.66
N TYR A 155 -4.64 -16.06 0.75
CA TYR A 155 -3.28 -15.59 0.51
C TYR A 155 -2.93 -15.77 -0.96
N THR A 156 -2.60 -14.68 -1.63
CA THR A 156 -2.36 -14.62 -3.09
C THR A 156 -1.07 -13.85 -3.36
N PRO A 157 0.10 -14.47 -3.13
CA PRO A 157 1.38 -13.78 -3.19
C PRO A 157 1.74 -13.30 -4.59
N ALA A 158 2.64 -12.31 -4.65
CA ALA A 158 3.29 -11.90 -5.89
C ALA A 158 4.80 -11.91 -5.73
N ALA A 159 5.53 -12.26 -6.78
CA ALA A 159 6.97 -12.08 -6.83
C ALA A 159 7.26 -10.59 -7.07
N LYS A 160 8.21 -10.03 -6.29
CA LYS A 160 8.70 -8.67 -6.54
C LYS A 160 9.43 -8.64 -7.86
N ALA A 161 8.94 -7.85 -8.80
CA ALA A 161 9.61 -7.62 -10.07
C ALA A 161 10.82 -6.69 -9.91
N ALA A 162 11.71 -6.70 -10.90
CA ALA A 162 12.76 -5.72 -11.02
C ALA A 162 12.14 -4.31 -11.19
N MET A 163 12.90 -3.27 -10.82
CA MET A 163 12.42 -1.88 -10.90
C MET A 163 11.99 -1.54 -12.34
N GLY A 164 10.71 -1.24 -12.52
CA GLY A 164 10.11 -0.92 -13.82
C GLY A 164 9.32 -2.06 -14.47
N GLU A 165 9.31 -3.23 -13.88
CA GLU A 165 8.45 -4.35 -14.27
C GLU A 165 7.23 -4.45 -13.37
N HIS A 166 6.23 -5.25 -13.75
CA HIS A 166 5.02 -5.49 -12.95
C HIS A 166 5.22 -6.71 -12.04
N ASP A 167 4.75 -6.60 -10.80
CA ASP A 167 4.71 -7.73 -9.88
C ASP A 167 3.80 -8.82 -10.45
N GLU A 168 4.29 -10.05 -10.47
CA GLU A 168 3.58 -11.20 -11.02
C GLU A 168 2.94 -12.01 -9.90
N ASN A 169 1.64 -12.29 -10.04
CA ASN A 169 0.95 -13.22 -9.16
C ASN A 169 1.61 -14.61 -9.25
N ILE A 170 1.95 -15.18 -8.09
CA ILE A 170 2.56 -16.52 -7.99
C ILE A 170 1.74 -17.41 -7.07
N THR A 171 1.90 -18.72 -7.20
CA THR A 171 1.27 -19.67 -6.27
C THR A 171 2.02 -19.75 -4.94
N PHE A 172 1.38 -20.35 -3.93
CA PHE A 172 2.06 -20.65 -2.66
C PHE A 172 3.26 -21.57 -2.86
N GLU A 173 3.14 -22.57 -3.72
CA GLU A 173 4.23 -23.52 -4.07
C GLU A 173 5.42 -22.75 -4.65
N ARG A 174 5.17 -21.78 -5.52
CA ARG A 174 6.25 -20.95 -6.07
C ARG A 174 6.90 -20.11 -4.99
N THR A 175 6.15 -19.60 -4.04
CA THR A 175 6.70 -18.93 -2.85
C THR A 175 7.59 -19.87 -2.05
N VAL A 176 7.17 -21.12 -1.84
CA VAL A 176 7.97 -22.15 -1.15
C VAL A 176 9.29 -22.43 -1.87
N GLU A 177 9.26 -22.51 -3.19
CA GLU A 177 10.51 -22.66 -3.99
C GLU A 177 11.47 -21.49 -3.79
N MET A 178 10.95 -20.28 -3.66
CA MET A 178 11.77 -19.06 -3.53
C MET A 178 12.38 -18.87 -2.14
N ILE A 179 11.65 -19.18 -1.08
CA ILE A 179 12.03 -18.81 0.29
C ILE A 179 11.98 -19.97 1.30
N GLY A 180 11.60 -21.16 0.88
CA GLY A 180 11.47 -22.34 1.73
C GLY A 180 10.10 -22.44 2.42
N LEU A 181 9.70 -23.68 2.73
CA LEU A 181 8.36 -24.00 3.28
C LEU A 181 8.08 -23.32 4.62
N ASP A 182 9.02 -23.33 5.55
CA ASP A 182 8.83 -22.74 6.89
C ASP A 182 8.53 -21.24 6.80
N LEU A 183 9.37 -20.50 6.09
CA LEU A 183 9.21 -19.04 5.94
C LEU A 183 7.96 -18.67 5.15
N ALA A 184 7.67 -19.40 4.06
CA ALA A 184 6.47 -19.19 3.26
C ALA A 184 5.20 -19.41 4.08
N THR A 185 5.16 -20.47 4.90
CA THR A 185 4.03 -20.79 5.78
C THR A 185 3.83 -19.71 6.84
N ARG A 186 4.90 -19.27 7.49
CA ARG A 186 4.86 -18.21 8.51
C ARG A 186 4.34 -16.89 7.92
N ILE A 187 4.82 -16.50 6.74
CA ILE A 187 4.37 -15.27 6.05
C ILE A 187 2.89 -15.36 5.70
N ARG A 188 2.44 -16.48 5.12
CA ARG A 188 1.02 -16.70 4.79
C ARG A 188 0.13 -16.57 6.03
N ASP A 189 0.46 -17.30 7.07
CA ASP A 189 -0.38 -17.40 8.27
C ASP A 189 -0.41 -16.06 9.03
N LEU A 190 0.73 -15.35 9.14
CA LEU A 190 0.79 -14.00 9.71
C LEU A 190 0.01 -12.99 8.87
N SER A 191 0.15 -13.03 7.55
CA SER A 191 -0.56 -12.11 6.66
C SER A 191 -2.08 -12.24 6.80
N ILE A 192 -2.58 -13.48 6.85
CA ILE A 192 -4.01 -13.75 7.06
C ILE A 192 -4.45 -13.28 8.45
N ALA A 193 -3.66 -13.53 9.49
CA ALA A 193 -3.98 -13.09 10.85
C ALA A 193 -4.02 -11.56 10.97
N ILE A 194 -3.03 -10.85 10.42
CA ILE A 194 -2.97 -9.40 10.37
C ILE A 194 -4.17 -8.84 9.59
N TYR A 195 -4.47 -9.41 8.41
CA TYR A 195 -5.62 -8.98 7.60
C TYR A 195 -6.95 -9.14 8.35
N LYS A 196 -7.20 -10.30 8.97
CA LYS A 196 -8.45 -10.54 9.71
C LYS A 196 -8.62 -9.53 10.84
N ALA A 197 -7.59 -9.33 11.66
CA ALA A 197 -7.64 -8.35 12.76
C ALA A 197 -7.88 -6.92 12.25
N ALA A 198 -7.20 -6.53 11.17
CA ALA A 198 -7.38 -5.20 10.58
C ALA A 198 -8.77 -5.03 9.95
N ALA A 199 -9.28 -6.05 9.25
CA ALA A 199 -10.61 -6.02 8.64
C ALA A 199 -11.71 -5.87 9.71
N ASP A 200 -11.59 -6.56 10.84
CA ASP A 200 -12.53 -6.45 11.96
C ASP A 200 -12.50 -5.02 12.55
N ILE A 201 -11.32 -4.44 12.78
CA ILE A 201 -11.18 -3.06 13.25
C ILE A 201 -11.79 -2.08 12.24
N ALA A 202 -11.44 -2.18 10.96
CA ALA A 202 -11.95 -1.29 9.91
C ALA A 202 -13.47 -1.36 9.79
N LEU A 203 -14.05 -2.55 9.92
CA LEU A 203 -15.49 -2.76 9.85
C LEU A 203 -16.23 -1.99 10.95
N THR A 204 -15.68 -1.92 12.18
CA THR A 204 -16.24 -1.12 13.27
C THR A 204 -16.26 0.39 12.97
N LYS A 205 -15.43 0.82 12.02
CA LYS A 205 -15.32 2.19 11.52
C LYS A 205 -16.10 2.44 10.23
N GLY A 206 -16.96 1.48 9.83
CA GLY A 206 -17.73 1.55 8.59
C GLY A 206 -16.89 1.42 7.32
N MET A 207 -15.74 0.76 7.41
CA MET A 207 -14.80 0.57 6.31
C MET A 207 -14.56 -0.91 6.02
N ILE A 208 -14.48 -1.26 4.77
CA ILE A 208 -14.10 -2.58 4.27
C ILE A 208 -12.67 -2.49 3.74
N ILE A 209 -11.79 -3.40 4.20
CA ILE A 209 -10.50 -3.65 3.56
C ILE A 209 -10.71 -4.83 2.60
N ALA A 210 -10.74 -4.56 1.29
CA ALA A 210 -11.01 -5.60 0.32
C ALA A 210 -9.82 -6.53 0.09
N ASP A 211 -8.67 -5.95 -0.05
CA ASP A 211 -7.38 -6.64 -0.14
C ASP A 211 -6.26 -5.73 0.38
N THR A 212 -5.13 -6.33 0.66
CA THR A 212 -3.94 -5.62 1.10
C THR A 212 -2.68 -6.36 0.70
N LYS A 213 -1.59 -5.62 0.58
CA LYS A 213 -0.25 -6.11 0.32
C LYS A 213 0.64 -5.81 1.52
N PHE A 214 1.27 -6.84 2.08
CA PHE A 214 2.27 -6.73 3.13
C PHE A 214 3.66 -7.02 2.58
N GLU A 215 4.66 -6.41 3.21
CA GLU A 215 6.05 -6.70 2.99
C GLU A 215 6.70 -7.15 4.30
N PHE A 216 7.58 -8.13 4.20
CA PHE A 216 8.30 -8.68 5.35
C PHE A 216 9.81 -8.64 5.13
N GLY A 217 10.52 -8.57 6.23
CA GLY A 217 11.97 -8.70 6.27
C GLY A 217 12.43 -9.58 7.42
N LEU A 218 13.67 -10.00 7.36
CA LEU A 218 14.32 -10.74 8.45
C LEU A 218 15.27 -9.80 9.20
N ALA A 219 15.13 -9.77 10.52
CA ALA A 219 16.11 -9.18 11.40
C ALA A 219 17.37 -10.05 11.45
N PRO A 220 18.52 -9.52 11.95
CA PRO A 220 19.78 -10.29 12.03
C PRO A 220 19.68 -11.62 12.82
N ASP A 221 18.77 -11.72 13.78
CA ASP A 221 18.49 -12.92 14.57
C ASP A 221 17.53 -13.91 13.89
N GLY A 222 17.06 -13.62 12.65
CA GLY A 222 16.10 -14.42 11.91
C GLY A 222 14.64 -14.16 12.26
N THR A 223 14.35 -13.17 13.11
CA THR A 223 12.97 -12.76 13.42
C THR A 223 12.29 -12.21 12.17
N LEU A 224 11.09 -12.73 11.87
CA LEU A 224 10.24 -12.20 10.79
C LEU A 224 9.56 -10.92 11.26
N VAL A 225 9.70 -9.85 10.50
CA VAL A 225 9.27 -8.49 10.84
C VAL A 225 8.44 -7.90 9.72
N LEU A 226 7.29 -7.31 10.04
CA LEU A 226 6.46 -6.55 9.13
C LEU A 226 7.15 -5.22 8.81
N MET A 227 7.30 -4.90 7.54
CA MET A 227 8.04 -3.71 7.09
C MET A 227 7.30 -2.92 6.01
N ASP A 228 7.92 -1.84 5.59
CA ASP A 228 7.46 -0.89 4.58
C ASP A 228 6.22 -0.11 5.05
N GLU A 229 5.14 -0.10 4.31
CA GLU A 229 3.85 0.45 4.74
C GLU A 229 2.86 -0.67 5.04
N VAL A 230 1.89 -0.40 5.90
CA VAL A 230 0.88 -1.38 6.26
C VAL A 230 -0.52 -0.77 6.13
N LEU A 231 -1.39 -1.43 5.37
CA LEU A 231 -2.81 -1.11 5.29
C LEU A 231 -3.11 0.36 4.96
N THR A 232 -2.29 0.98 4.11
CA THR A 232 -2.56 2.32 3.59
C THR A 232 -3.38 2.23 2.30
N PRO A 233 -4.04 3.30 1.87
CA PRO A 233 -4.71 3.33 0.56
C PRO A 233 -3.78 3.13 -0.65
N ASP A 234 -2.46 3.14 -0.46
CA ASP A 234 -1.49 2.81 -1.50
C ASP A 234 -1.24 1.31 -1.61
N SER A 235 -1.32 0.58 -0.50
CA SER A 235 -1.13 -0.88 -0.43
C SER A 235 -2.43 -1.68 -0.32
N SER A 236 -3.58 -1.02 -0.13
CA SER A 236 -4.85 -1.69 0.17
C SER A 236 -6.02 -1.03 -0.55
N ARG A 237 -7.07 -1.83 -0.85
CA ARG A 237 -8.36 -1.31 -1.28
C ARG A 237 -9.25 -1.09 -0.08
N TYR A 238 -9.71 0.16 0.08
CA TYR A 238 -10.64 0.58 1.12
C TYR A 238 -11.96 1.00 0.52
N TRP A 239 -13.05 0.39 0.98
CA TRP A 239 -14.40 0.75 0.58
C TRP A 239 -15.23 1.19 1.78
N PRO A 240 -16.12 2.18 1.67
CA PRO A 240 -17.14 2.41 2.68
C PRO A 240 -18.10 1.21 2.71
N VAL A 241 -18.55 0.83 3.91
CA VAL A 241 -19.65 -0.14 4.07
C VAL A 241 -20.93 0.39 3.41
N GLU A 242 -21.16 1.72 3.57
CA GLU A 242 -22.24 2.43 2.89
C GLU A 242 -22.05 2.40 1.37
N GLY A 243 -23.08 1.98 0.65
CA GLY A 243 -23.07 1.87 -0.81
C GLY A 243 -22.41 0.60 -1.36
N TYR A 244 -21.72 -0.21 -0.55
CA TYR A 244 -21.10 -1.45 -1.01
C TYR A 244 -22.15 -2.44 -1.55
N ALA A 245 -23.21 -2.72 -0.77
CA ALA A 245 -24.24 -3.68 -1.18
C ALA A 245 -24.99 -3.22 -2.45
N GLU A 246 -25.22 -1.92 -2.59
CA GLU A 246 -25.87 -1.34 -3.77
C GLU A 246 -24.97 -1.48 -5.02
N ALA A 247 -23.70 -1.16 -4.91
CA ALA A 247 -22.74 -1.32 -6.00
C ALA A 247 -22.61 -2.79 -6.44
N LEU A 248 -22.53 -3.71 -5.47
CA LEU A 248 -22.46 -5.14 -5.73
C LEU A 248 -23.71 -5.62 -6.49
N ALA A 249 -24.91 -5.19 -6.06
CA ALA A 249 -26.18 -5.57 -6.72
C ALA A 249 -26.28 -5.04 -8.16
N LYS A 250 -25.63 -3.91 -8.47
CA LYS A 250 -25.57 -3.32 -9.81
C LYS A 250 -24.43 -3.88 -10.67
N GLY A 251 -23.53 -4.67 -10.11
CA GLY A 251 -22.31 -5.13 -10.78
C GLY A 251 -21.27 -4.02 -11.00
N GLU A 252 -21.37 -2.93 -10.23
CA GLU A 252 -20.47 -1.78 -10.29
C GLU A 252 -19.30 -1.94 -9.30
N ASN A 253 -18.24 -1.18 -9.50
CA ASN A 253 -17.18 -1.08 -8.49
C ASN A 253 -17.70 -0.33 -7.27
N PRO A 254 -17.44 -0.82 -6.04
CA PRO A 254 -17.79 -0.06 -4.84
C PRO A 254 -17.10 1.31 -4.80
N PRO A 255 -17.71 2.32 -4.15
CA PRO A 255 -17.01 3.55 -3.83
C PRO A 255 -15.69 3.23 -3.11
N SER A 256 -14.64 4.03 -3.31
CA SER A 256 -13.34 3.73 -2.71
C SER A 256 -12.68 4.94 -2.07
N TYR A 257 -11.79 4.66 -1.09
CA TYR A 257 -10.88 5.64 -0.47
C TYR A 257 -9.45 5.55 -0.99
N ASP A 258 -9.18 4.60 -1.88
CA ASP A 258 -7.87 4.32 -2.45
C ASP A 258 -7.68 4.97 -3.83
N LYS A 259 -6.65 4.52 -4.56
CA LYS A 259 -6.29 5.03 -5.89
C LYS A 259 -7.30 4.68 -7.00
N GLN A 260 -8.37 3.95 -6.73
CA GLN A 260 -9.29 3.49 -7.78
C GLN A 260 -9.89 4.66 -8.56
N PHE A 261 -10.24 5.75 -7.85
CA PHE A 261 -10.75 6.96 -8.49
C PHE A 261 -9.76 7.55 -9.52
N VAL A 262 -8.46 7.57 -9.18
CA VAL A 262 -7.42 8.02 -10.13
C VAL A 262 -7.26 7.03 -11.27
N ARG A 263 -7.28 5.72 -10.98
CA ARG A 263 -7.18 4.68 -12.02
C ARG A 263 -8.33 4.76 -13.01
N ASP A 264 -9.56 4.93 -12.53
CA ASP A 264 -10.75 5.06 -13.39
C ASP A 264 -10.63 6.28 -14.32
N TRP A 265 -10.10 7.40 -13.80
CA TRP A 265 -9.83 8.57 -14.61
C TRP A 265 -8.72 8.31 -15.64
N LEU A 266 -7.63 7.67 -15.23
CA LEU A 266 -6.49 7.36 -16.10
C LEU A 266 -6.86 6.38 -17.22
N GLU A 267 -7.77 5.46 -17.01
CA GLU A 267 -8.26 4.54 -18.04
C GLU A 267 -9.04 5.24 -19.15
N GLN A 268 -9.58 6.42 -18.86
CA GLN A 268 -10.26 7.27 -19.84
C GLN A 268 -9.36 8.38 -20.40
N ALA A 269 -8.17 8.54 -19.83
CA ALA A 269 -7.25 9.61 -20.22
C ALA A 269 -6.62 9.36 -21.60
N GLN A 270 -6.33 10.46 -22.30
CA GLN A 270 -5.68 10.43 -23.60
C GLN A 270 -4.35 11.18 -23.54
N VAL A 271 -3.35 10.65 -24.25
CA VAL A 271 -2.07 11.31 -24.52
C VAL A 271 -1.92 11.42 -26.03
N ASN A 272 -1.70 12.64 -26.52
CA ASN A 272 -1.60 12.93 -27.96
C ASN A 272 -2.79 12.38 -28.78
N GLY A 273 -4.01 12.46 -28.24
CA GLY A 273 -5.24 12.04 -28.92
C GLY A 273 -5.46 10.51 -29.00
N LYS A 274 -4.68 9.73 -28.26
CA LYS A 274 -4.83 8.27 -28.15
C LYS A 274 -5.06 7.89 -26.68
N PRO A 275 -5.79 6.80 -26.39
CA PRO A 275 -5.86 6.26 -25.04
C PRO A 275 -4.46 6.07 -24.46
N TRP A 276 -4.27 6.44 -23.19
CA TRP A 276 -2.98 6.26 -22.53
C TRP A 276 -2.65 4.76 -22.39
N ASP A 277 -1.46 4.38 -22.80
CA ASP A 277 -0.98 3.00 -22.85
C ASP A 277 -0.35 2.52 -21.53
N LYS A 278 -0.50 3.31 -20.44
CA LYS A 278 0.06 3.04 -19.11
C LYS A 278 1.60 3.05 -19.07
N THR A 279 2.22 3.77 -19.99
CA THR A 279 3.67 4.02 -20.02
C THR A 279 3.99 5.51 -19.79
N PRO A 280 5.21 5.85 -19.32
CA PRO A 280 5.65 7.25 -19.27
C PRO A 280 5.70 7.89 -20.66
N PRO A 281 5.34 9.21 -20.79
CA PRO A 281 4.92 10.10 -19.70
C PRO A 281 3.46 9.87 -19.27
N SER A 282 3.19 10.11 -17.98
CA SER A 282 1.83 10.06 -17.48
C SER A 282 0.96 11.19 -18.02
N PRO A 283 -0.36 10.97 -18.17
CA PRO A 283 -1.30 12.07 -18.41
C PRO A 283 -1.24 13.06 -17.25
N ARG A 284 -1.43 14.36 -17.56
CA ARG A 284 -1.50 15.39 -16.54
C ARG A 284 -2.80 15.28 -15.73
N LEU A 285 -2.69 15.12 -14.41
CA LEU A 285 -3.85 15.03 -13.53
C LEU A 285 -4.56 16.40 -13.41
N PRO A 286 -5.87 16.47 -13.69
CA PRO A 286 -6.64 17.69 -13.43
C PRO A 286 -6.66 18.04 -11.93
N GLN A 287 -6.70 19.33 -11.63
CA GLN A 287 -6.75 19.82 -10.25
C GLN A 287 -7.88 19.18 -9.42
N ALA A 288 -9.06 19.01 -10.01
CA ALA A 288 -10.20 18.36 -9.38
C ALA A 288 -9.94 16.89 -9.01
N VAL A 289 -9.13 16.16 -9.81
CA VAL A 289 -8.73 14.78 -9.50
C VAL A 289 -7.77 14.76 -8.32
N ILE A 290 -6.79 15.67 -8.31
CA ILE A 290 -5.81 15.82 -7.22
C ILE A 290 -6.53 16.12 -5.89
N GLU A 291 -7.40 17.12 -5.88
CA GLU A 291 -8.15 17.56 -4.68
C GLU A 291 -9.06 16.45 -4.16
N LYS A 292 -9.80 15.78 -5.04
CA LYS A 292 -10.67 14.66 -4.67
C LYS A 292 -9.88 13.48 -4.11
N THR A 293 -8.71 13.18 -4.68
CA THR A 293 -7.85 12.11 -4.17
C THR A 293 -7.31 12.46 -2.78
N ALA A 294 -6.84 13.68 -2.56
CA ALA A 294 -6.40 14.14 -1.25
C ALA A 294 -7.54 14.11 -0.21
N ALA A 295 -8.75 14.50 -0.61
CA ALA A 295 -9.93 14.45 0.26
C ALA A 295 -10.29 13.02 0.65
N LYS A 296 -10.23 12.05 -0.29
CA LYS A 296 -10.49 10.63 -0.02
C LYS A 296 -9.50 10.03 0.97
N TYR A 297 -8.20 10.32 0.83
CA TYR A 297 -7.18 9.85 1.77
C TYR A 297 -7.38 10.43 3.17
N ARG A 298 -7.76 11.72 3.27
CA ARG A 298 -8.06 12.37 4.55
C ARG A 298 -9.30 11.75 5.20
N GLU A 299 -10.38 11.56 4.44
CA GLU A 299 -11.61 10.91 4.93
C GLU A 299 -11.32 9.50 5.47
N ALA A 300 -10.49 8.71 4.75
CA ALA A 300 -10.09 7.38 5.21
C ALA A 300 -9.36 7.41 6.56
N LEU A 301 -8.39 8.31 6.71
CA LEU A 301 -7.64 8.47 7.97
C LEU A 301 -8.56 8.92 9.11
N GLU A 302 -9.39 9.95 8.88
CA GLU A 302 -10.31 10.49 9.90
C GLU A 302 -11.30 9.42 10.39
N ARG A 303 -11.90 8.64 9.47
CA ARG A 303 -12.79 7.53 9.83
C ARG A 303 -12.08 6.45 10.64
N LEU A 304 -10.87 6.09 10.23
CA LEU A 304 -10.11 5.04 10.89
C LEU A 304 -9.71 5.41 12.31
N THR A 305 -9.38 6.68 12.54
CA THR A 305 -8.82 7.17 13.81
C THR A 305 -9.84 7.82 14.76
N SER A 306 -11.09 7.99 14.31
CA SER A 306 -12.20 8.54 15.10
C SER A 306 -12.72 7.65 16.23
#